data_fe0990159a3d683ec01c5fbc77ce0df6
#
_entry.id   fe0990159a3d683ec01c5fbc77ce0df6
#
_cell.length_a   1.000
_cell.length_b   1.000
_cell.length_c   1.000
_cell.angle_alpha   90.00
_cell.angle_beta   90.00
_cell.angle_gamma   90.00
#
_symmetry.space_group_name_H-M   'P 1'
#
loop_
_entity.id
_entity.type
_entity.pdbx_description
1 polymer ?
#
loop_
_entity_poly.entity_id
_entity_poly.type
_entity_poly.pdbx_seq_one_letter_code
_entity_poly.pdbx_strand_id
1 'polypeptide(L)' 'MAPALPFTYGGRYTEGSNVFVFLNEGAKMHTVRQGDTVNATYRIDNIAPAAITLTYLPLGLQQILQTGSTTLP' A
#
# COMPACT_ATOMS: atom_id res chain seq x y z
N MET A 1 -7.81 -3.55 -17.60
CA MET A 1 -6.75 -4.06 -16.72
C MET A 1 -6.08 -2.92 -15.99
N ALA A 2 -5.92 -3.07 -14.69
CA ALA A 2 -5.29 -2.01 -13.92
C ALA A 2 -3.81 -1.89 -14.27
N PRO A 3 -3.24 -0.69 -14.24
CA PRO A 3 -1.82 -0.52 -14.49
C PRO A 3 -0.99 -1.12 -13.37
N ALA A 4 0.30 -1.25 -13.59
CA ALA A 4 1.21 -1.66 -12.54
C ALA A 4 1.16 -0.64 -11.40
N LEU A 5 1.33 -1.11 -10.17
CA LEU A 5 1.32 -0.22 -9.03
C LEU A 5 2.50 0.74 -9.10
N PRO A 6 2.26 2.05 -8.95
CA PRO A 6 3.33 3.03 -8.98
C PRO A 6 4.07 3.15 -7.66
N PHE A 7 3.71 2.32 -6.69
CA PHE A 7 4.23 2.43 -5.34
C PHE A 7 5.18 1.31 -5.00
N THR A 8 6.17 1.62 -4.17
CA THR A 8 6.99 0.61 -3.53
C THR A 8 6.85 0.75 -2.02
N TYR A 9 7.02 -0.36 -1.32
CA TYR A 9 6.89 -0.37 0.12
C TYR A 9 8.10 0.29 0.76
N GLY A 10 7.86 1.30 1.60
CA GLY A 10 8.94 2.05 2.23
C GLY A 10 9.10 1.78 3.71
N GLY A 11 8.17 1.06 4.32
CA GLY A 11 8.27 0.75 5.72
C GLY A 11 6.92 0.82 6.42
N ARG A 12 6.94 0.52 7.70
CA ARG A 12 5.73 0.44 8.50
C ARG A 12 6.01 1.07 9.87
N TYR A 13 5.01 1.75 10.41
CA TYR A 13 5.10 2.34 11.74
C TYR A 13 3.82 2.00 12.48
N THR A 14 3.96 1.52 13.71
CA THR A 14 2.81 1.16 14.54
C THR A 14 2.80 2.04 15.78
N GLU A 15 1.66 2.65 16.06
CA GLU A 15 1.48 3.46 17.26
C GLU A 15 0.17 3.03 17.91
N GLY A 16 0.26 2.34 19.03
CA GLY A 16 -0.92 1.78 19.67
C GLY A 16 -1.59 0.78 18.74
N SER A 17 -2.85 0.99 18.43
CA SER A 17 -3.58 0.13 17.51
C SER A 17 -3.55 0.66 16.08
N ASN A 18 -2.86 1.75 15.83
CA ASN A 18 -2.79 2.34 14.50
C ASN A 18 -1.56 1.85 13.77
N VAL A 19 -1.75 1.40 12.53
CA VAL A 19 -0.67 0.96 11.66
C VAL A 19 -0.58 1.91 10.49
N PHE A 20 0.60 2.52 10.32
CA PHE A 20 0.88 3.42 9.21
C PHE A 20 1.86 2.73 8.28
N VAL A 21 1.66 2.88 6.99
CA VAL A 21 2.55 2.31 5.99
C VAL A 21 3.08 3.44 5.12
N PHE A 22 4.36 3.37 4.81
CA PHE A 22 5.00 4.34 3.94
C PHE A 22 5.11 3.75 2.54
N LEU A 23 4.53 4.44 1.58
CA LEU A 23 4.57 4.03 0.18
C LEU A 23 5.36 5.07 -0.60
N ASN A 24 6.35 4.62 -1.33
CA ASN A 24 7.15 5.51 -2.16
C ASN A 24 6.56 5.55 -3.57
N GLU A 25 6.42 6.75 -4.09
CA GLU A 25 6.00 6.96 -5.47
C GLU A 25 7.01 7.93 -6.09
N GLY A 26 8.02 7.37 -6.75
CA GLY A 26 9.09 8.20 -7.28
C GLY A 26 9.79 8.93 -6.15
N ALA A 27 9.80 10.26 -6.22
CA ALA A 27 10.43 11.09 -5.20
C ALA A 27 9.50 11.43 -4.04
N LYS A 28 8.23 10.99 -4.10
CA LYS A 28 7.26 11.28 -3.06
C LYS A 28 7.09 10.08 -2.14
N MET A 29 6.74 10.36 -0.89
CA MET A 29 6.41 9.32 0.05
C MET A 29 5.04 9.61 0.64
N HIS A 30 4.17 8.60 0.63
CA HIS A 30 2.84 8.71 1.20
C HIS A 30 2.79 7.93 2.49
N THR A 31 2.16 8.52 3.51
CA THR A 31 1.90 7.81 4.75
C THR A 31 0.42 7.48 4.77
N VAL A 32 0.09 6.20 4.81
CA VAL A 32 -1.29 5.76 4.67
C VAL A 32 -1.68 4.79 5.76
N ARG A 33 -2.99 4.70 5.99
CA ARG A 33 -3.59 3.71 6.88
C ARG A 33 -4.66 2.98 6.11
N GLN A 34 -5.17 1.90 6.71
CA GLN A 34 -6.28 1.18 6.12
C GLN A 34 -7.47 2.11 5.95
N GLY A 35 -8.05 2.11 4.78
CA GLY A 35 -9.17 2.98 4.43
C GLY A 35 -8.78 4.26 3.73
N ASP A 36 -7.50 4.60 3.72
CA ASP A 36 -7.05 5.83 3.07
C ASP A 36 -7.02 5.66 1.56
N THR A 37 -7.13 6.80 0.86
CA THR A 37 -7.05 6.83 -0.60
C THR A 37 -5.80 7.62 -0.99
N VAL A 38 -5.03 7.06 -1.93
CA VAL A 38 -3.83 7.71 -2.44
C VAL A 38 -4.11 8.20 -3.85
N ASN A 39 -3.82 9.48 -4.09
CA ASN A 39 -4.00 10.13 -5.40
C ASN A 39 -5.44 10.01 -5.92
N ALA A 40 -6.41 9.83 -5.04
CA ALA A 40 -7.80 9.62 -5.41
C ALA A 40 -7.99 8.45 -6.38
N THR A 41 -7.02 7.57 -6.48
CA THR A 41 -6.99 6.47 -7.44
C THR A 41 -6.92 5.11 -6.79
N TYR A 42 -6.20 5.01 -5.68
CA TYR A 42 -6.03 3.74 -4.98
C TYR A 42 -6.55 3.86 -3.56
N ARG A 43 -7.33 2.87 -3.15
CA ARG A 43 -7.81 2.77 -1.77
C ARG A 43 -7.06 1.66 -1.06
N ILE A 44 -6.59 1.95 0.14
CA ILE A 44 -5.90 0.96 0.96
C ILE A 44 -6.95 0.12 1.66
N ASP A 45 -7.17 -1.09 1.19
CA ASP A 45 -8.22 -1.95 1.71
C ASP A 45 -7.79 -2.71 2.95
N ASN A 46 -6.57 -3.20 2.97
CA ASN A 46 -6.10 -3.99 4.09
C ASN A 46 -4.59 -3.94 4.17
N ILE A 47 -4.08 -3.87 5.39
CA ILE A 47 -2.64 -3.89 5.65
C ILE A 47 -2.35 -5.17 6.43
N ALA A 48 -1.76 -6.15 5.76
CA ALA A 48 -1.39 -7.40 6.36
C ALA A 48 0.12 -7.43 6.63
N PRO A 49 0.62 -8.38 7.42
CA PRO A 49 2.05 -8.42 7.75
C PRO A 49 2.97 -8.50 6.54
N ALA A 50 2.54 -9.18 5.47
CA ALA A 50 3.40 -9.41 4.32
C ALA A 50 2.88 -8.81 3.04
N ALA A 51 1.74 -8.13 3.06
CA ALA A 51 1.14 -7.59 1.85
C ALA A 51 0.15 -6.49 2.18
N ILE A 52 -0.04 -5.59 1.23
CA ILE A 52 -1.04 -4.54 1.34
C ILE A 52 -1.98 -4.72 0.16
N THR A 53 -3.28 -4.79 0.44
CA THR A 53 -4.30 -4.92 -0.59
C THR A 53 -4.84 -3.53 -0.91
N LEU A 54 -4.79 -3.17 -2.19
CA LEU A 54 -5.29 -1.90 -2.66
C LEU A 54 -6.34 -2.14 -3.74
N THR A 55 -7.25 -1.20 -3.92
CA THR A 55 -8.20 -1.23 -5.02
C THR A 55 -7.90 -0.07 -5.96
N TYR A 56 -7.74 -0.39 -7.25
CA TYR A 56 -7.64 0.62 -8.29
C TYR A 56 -9.06 1.11 -8.57
N LEU A 57 -9.38 2.28 -8.05
CA LEU A 57 -10.76 2.75 -8.01
C LEU A 57 -11.42 2.91 -9.38
N PRO A 58 -10.73 3.43 -10.41
CA PRO A 58 -11.41 3.61 -11.71
C PRO A 58 -11.95 2.33 -12.31
N LEU A 59 -11.35 1.19 -12.01
CA LEU A 59 -11.80 -0.09 -12.53
C LEU A 59 -12.32 -1.03 -11.45
N GLY A 60 -12.22 -0.65 -10.18
CA GLY A 60 -12.64 -1.50 -9.08
C GLY A 60 -11.82 -2.78 -8.94
N LEU A 61 -10.59 -2.77 -9.41
CA LEU A 61 -9.75 -3.97 -9.40
C LEU A 61 -8.80 -3.95 -8.20
N GLN A 62 -8.77 -5.07 -7.48
CA GLN A 62 -7.84 -5.22 -6.37
C GLN A 62 -6.45 -5.57 -6.87
N GLN A 63 -5.47 -5.01 -6.21
CA GLN A 63 -4.07 -5.31 -6.47
C GLN A 63 -3.38 -5.53 -5.13
N ILE A 64 -2.30 -6.31 -5.15
CA ILE A 64 -1.57 -6.63 -3.94
C ILE A 64 -0.15 -6.12 -4.07
N LEU A 65 0.27 -5.34 -3.07
CA LEU A 65 1.64 -4.87 -2.98
C LEU A 65 2.35 -5.70 -1.94
N GLN A 66 3.37 -6.44 -2.36
CA GLN A 66 4.17 -7.22 -1.43
C GLN A 66 5.03 -6.29 -0.60
N THR A 67 5.08 -6.54 0.70
CA THR A 67 5.87 -5.69 1.58
C THR A 67 7.27 -6.23 1.79
N GLY A 68 7.67 -7.19 1.01
CA GLY A 68 9.05 -7.58 0.90
C GLY A 68 9.64 -8.41 1.96
N SER A 69 8.92 -9.07 2.56
CA SER A 69 9.57 -9.86 3.44
C SER A 69 10.34 -10.93 2.92
N THR A 70 11.03 -11.14 2.64
CA THR A 70 11.57 -11.94 2.34
C THR A 70 12.54 -12.58 2.41
N THR A 71 12.74 -12.84 2.72
CA THR A 71 13.37 -13.32 2.81
C THR A 71 14.04 -14.10 2.61
N LEU A 72 14.48 -14.49 2.80
CA LEU A 72 15.01 -15.07 2.68
C LEU A 72 15.52 -15.59 2.59
N PRO A 73 15.73 -15.98 2.40
CA PRO A 73 16.08 -16.75 2.51
C PRO A 73 16.57 -17.26 2.81
#